data_354744f669e4e48c4050594f8d2fed64
#
_entry.id   354744f669e4e48c4050594f8d2fed64
#
_cell.length_a   1.000
_cell.length_b   1.000
_cell.length_c   1.000
_cell.angle_alpha   90.00
_cell.angle_beta   90.00
_cell.angle_gamma   90.00
#
_symmetry.space_group_name_H-M   'P 1'
#
loop_
_entity.id
_entity.type
_entity.pdbx_description
1 polymer ?
#
loop_
_entity_poly.entity_id
_entity_poly.type
_entity_poly.pdbx_seq_one_letter_code
_entity_poly.pdbx_strand_id
1 'polypeptide(L)'
;MNTIRDVARIAGVSVATVSRVLNEPDKVAPKTQARVKEVMVELNFIPNLNARSLATNRSGVIGILVNNVSGGYYARIIDSIEAEARRRNVFTLINCGNHDINDVMEAALRLASRQCD
;
A
#
# COMPACT_ATOMS: atom_id res chain seq x y z
N MET A 1 -1.11 -17.69 10.19
CA MET A 1 -0.60 -16.57 9.37
C MET A 1 0.83 -16.28 9.80
N ASN A 2 1.74 -16.23 8.85
CA ASN A 2 3.15 -15.96 9.15
C ASN A 2 3.36 -14.48 9.48
N THR A 3 4.23 -14.23 10.43
CA THR A 3 4.51 -12.89 10.96
C THR A 3 5.91 -12.42 10.55
N ILE A 4 6.20 -11.14 10.73
CA ILE A 4 7.56 -10.59 10.53
C ILE A 4 8.61 -11.32 11.40
N ARG A 5 8.21 -11.82 12.57
CA ARG A 5 9.09 -12.60 13.46
C ARG A 5 9.46 -13.95 12.86
N ASP A 6 8.52 -14.60 12.17
CA ASP A 6 8.79 -15.87 11.48
C ASP A 6 9.75 -15.66 10.31
N VAL A 7 9.57 -14.59 9.54
CA VAL A 7 10.51 -14.22 8.48
C VAL A 7 11.90 -13.97 9.06
N ALA A 8 12.02 -13.21 10.12
CA ALA A 8 13.30 -12.91 10.78
C ALA A 8 14.01 -14.20 11.25
N ARG A 9 13.26 -15.06 11.92
CA ARG A 9 13.77 -16.34 12.43
C ARG A 9 14.30 -17.24 11.30
N ILE A 10 13.54 -17.41 10.23
CA ILE A 10 13.94 -18.31 9.12
C ILE A 10 15.03 -17.67 8.25
N ALA A 11 15.01 -16.37 8.05
CA ALA A 11 16.06 -15.65 7.33
C ALA A 11 17.36 -15.53 8.14
N GLY A 12 17.33 -15.80 9.45
CA GLY A 12 18.50 -15.69 10.32
C GLY A 12 18.93 -14.24 10.59
N VAL A 13 17.98 -13.33 10.63
CA VAL A 13 18.22 -11.90 10.88
C VAL A 13 17.29 -11.36 11.97
N SER A 14 17.55 -10.13 12.44
CA SER A 14 16.65 -9.47 13.38
C SER A 14 15.35 -8.98 12.72
N VAL A 15 14.31 -8.80 13.52
CA VAL A 15 13.04 -8.18 13.07
C VAL A 15 13.32 -6.77 12.51
N ALA A 16 14.23 -6.02 13.13
CA ALA A 16 14.64 -4.71 12.65
C ALA A 16 15.26 -4.77 11.24
N THR A 17 16.04 -5.80 10.94
CA THR A 17 16.62 -6.02 9.61
C THR A 17 15.53 -6.33 8.58
N VAL A 18 14.56 -7.18 8.91
CA VAL A 18 13.40 -7.43 8.02
C VAL A 18 12.62 -6.15 7.75
N SER A 19 12.37 -5.36 8.80
CA SER A 19 11.69 -4.06 8.67
C SER A 19 12.46 -3.10 7.76
N ARG A 20 13.79 -3.06 7.87
CA ARG A 20 14.62 -2.23 6.96
C ARG A 20 14.57 -2.72 5.53
N VAL A 21 14.59 -4.02 5.28
CA VAL A 21 14.43 -4.56 3.91
C VAL A 21 13.12 -4.09 3.28
N LEU A 22 12.04 -3.98 4.07
CA LEU A 22 10.74 -3.53 3.59
C LEU A 22 10.65 -2.02 3.38
N ASN A 23 11.29 -1.22 4.24
CA ASN A 23 11.10 0.23 4.30
C ASN A 23 12.29 1.03 3.78
N GLU A 24 13.49 0.52 3.91
CA GLU A 24 14.75 1.19 3.59
C GLU A 24 15.74 0.20 2.98
N PRO A 25 15.38 -0.45 1.84
CA PRO A 25 16.19 -1.53 1.27
C PRO A 25 17.63 -1.10 0.96
N ASP A 26 17.82 0.15 0.59
CA ASP A 26 19.16 0.68 0.26
C ASP A 26 20.14 0.67 1.45
N LYS A 27 19.61 0.57 2.68
CA LYS A 27 20.40 0.47 3.92
C LYS A 27 20.75 -0.96 4.31
N VAL A 28 20.38 -1.94 3.52
CA VAL A 28 20.63 -3.37 3.79
C VAL A 28 21.46 -3.98 2.67
N ALA A 29 22.44 -4.79 3.04
CA ALA A 29 23.28 -5.49 2.07
C ALA A 29 22.45 -6.30 1.06
N PRO A 30 22.79 -6.29 -0.24
CA PRO A 30 22.01 -6.98 -1.28
C PRO A 30 21.77 -8.48 -1.00
N LYS A 31 22.77 -9.16 -0.44
CA LYS A 31 22.67 -10.58 -0.07
C LYS A 31 21.61 -10.80 1.02
N THR A 32 21.56 -9.95 2.01
CA THR A 32 20.57 -9.99 3.10
C THR A 32 19.18 -9.69 2.58
N GLN A 33 19.05 -8.68 1.70
CA GLN A 33 17.78 -8.37 1.05
C GLN A 33 17.24 -9.57 0.28
N ALA A 34 18.09 -10.22 -0.53
CA ALA A 34 17.71 -11.38 -1.33
C ALA A 34 17.20 -12.52 -0.43
N ARG A 35 17.92 -12.82 0.66
CA ARG A 35 17.53 -13.87 1.60
C ARG A 35 16.20 -13.58 2.29
N VAL A 36 15.99 -12.37 2.74
CA VAL A 36 14.73 -11.97 3.39
C VAL A 36 13.56 -12.06 2.40
N LYS A 37 13.73 -11.58 1.16
CA LYS A 37 12.69 -11.66 0.13
C LYS A 37 12.34 -13.10 -0.24
N GLU A 38 13.33 -13.98 -0.35
CA GLU A 38 13.13 -15.41 -0.59
C GLU A 38 12.25 -16.03 0.50
N VAL A 39 12.61 -15.81 1.77
CA VAL A 39 11.83 -16.31 2.91
C VAL A 39 10.41 -15.73 2.96
N MET A 40 10.23 -14.48 2.60
CA MET A 40 8.88 -13.89 2.49
C MET A 40 8.02 -14.64 1.47
N VAL A 41 8.59 -14.99 0.32
CA VAL A 41 7.88 -15.76 -0.70
C VAL A 41 7.58 -17.18 -0.20
N GLU A 42 8.56 -17.88 0.38
CA GLU A 42 8.38 -19.22 0.94
C GLU A 42 7.26 -19.29 1.98
N LEU A 43 7.16 -18.26 2.82
CA LEU A 43 6.16 -18.17 3.88
C LEU A 43 4.83 -17.59 3.44
N ASN A 44 4.69 -17.17 2.18
CA ASN A 44 3.56 -16.35 1.73
C ASN A 44 3.30 -15.16 2.68
N PHE A 45 4.38 -14.53 3.16
CA PHE A 45 4.29 -13.40 4.07
C PHE A 45 3.91 -12.13 3.33
N ILE A 46 2.78 -11.54 3.71
CA ILE A 46 2.31 -10.26 3.19
C ILE A 46 2.55 -9.20 4.27
N PRO A 47 3.38 -8.18 3.99
CA PRO A 47 3.61 -7.09 4.93
C PRO A 47 2.31 -6.36 5.29
N ASN A 48 2.11 -6.11 6.58
CA ASN A 48 0.97 -5.33 7.03
C ASN A 48 1.24 -3.83 6.83
N LEU A 49 0.59 -3.24 5.84
CA LEU A 49 0.73 -1.83 5.50
C LEU A 49 0.28 -0.89 6.64
N ASN A 50 -0.70 -1.32 7.44
CA ASN A 50 -1.16 -0.53 8.59
C ASN A 50 -0.08 -0.39 9.66
N ALA A 51 0.70 -1.45 9.90
CA ALA A 51 1.84 -1.38 10.82
C ALA A 51 2.94 -0.44 10.30
N ARG A 52 3.13 -0.38 8.98
CA ARG A 52 4.06 0.55 8.34
C ARG A 52 3.57 2.00 8.45
N SER A 53 2.29 2.25 8.24
CA SER A 53 1.71 3.60 8.31
C SER A 53 1.83 4.22 9.70
N LEU A 54 1.72 3.41 10.75
CA LEU A 54 1.94 3.86 12.13
C LEU A 54 3.37 4.35 12.38
N ALA A 55 4.36 3.71 11.76
CA ALA A 55 5.77 4.07 11.93
C ALA A 55 6.17 5.30 11.11
N THR A 56 5.54 5.51 9.94
CA THR A 56 5.91 6.57 8.98
C THR A 56 4.96 7.75 8.98
N ASN A 57 3.82 7.64 9.65
CA ASN A 57 2.68 8.58 9.58
C ASN A 57 2.20 8.85 8.15
N ARG A 58 2.37 7.87 7.26
CA ARG A 58 1.93 7.90 5.87
C ARG A 58 1.33 6.55 5.50
N SER A 59 0.13 6.58 4.95
CA SER A 59 -0.56 5.35 4.54
C SER A 59 0.01 4.75 3.26
N GLY A 60 0.56 5.57 2.39
CA GLY A 60 0.91 5.19 1.03
C GLY A 60 -0.31 4.95 0.16
N VAL A 61 -1.45 5.53 0.52
CA VAL A 61 -2.73 5.38 -0.17
C VAL A 61 -3.27 6.74 -0.53
N ILE A 62 -3.72 6.93 -1.76
CA ILE A 62 -4.49 8.09 -2.19
C ILE A 62 -5.94 7.71 -2.47
N GLY A 63 -6.86 8.60 -2.12
CA GLY A 63 -8.27 8.45 -2.42
C GLY A 63 -8.64 9.15 -3.71
N ILE A 64 -9.42 8.51 -4.56
CA ILE A 64 -9.99 9.08 -5.78
C ILE A 64 -11.50 9.05 -5.65
N LEU A 65 -12.12 10.23 -5.69
CA LEU A 65 -13.56 10.37 -5.70
C LEU A 65 -14.02 10.85 -7.08
N VAL A 66 -14.83 10.04 -7.72
CA VAL A 66 -15.42 10.34 -9.04
C VAL A 66 -16.94 10.19 -8.99
N ASN A 67 -17.64 10.77 -9.94
CA ASN A 67 -19.08 10.60 -10.01
C ASN A 67 -19.49 9.15 -10.34
N ASN A 68 -18.83 8.56 -11.31
CA ASN A 68 -18.99 7.14 -11.68
C ASN A 68 -17.76 6.66 -12.44
N VAL A 69 -17.65 5.37 -12.63
CA VAL A 69 -16.60 4.72 -13.43
C VAL A 69 -17.09 4.23 -14.78
N SER A 70 -18.35 4.50 -15.11
CA SER A 70 -18.92 4.21 -16.41
C SER A 70 -18.53 5.27 -17.44
N GLY A 71 -18.26 4.86 -18.68
CA GLY A 71 -17.83 5.76 -19.75
C GLY A 71 -16.32 5.99 -19.80
N GLY A 72 -15.86 6.59 -20.91
CA GLY A 72 -14.44 6.70 -21.21
C GLY A 72 -13.70 7.83 -20.50
N TYR A 73 -14.39 8.89 -20.09
CA TYR A 73 -13.74 10.08 -19.53
C TYR A 73 -13.06 9.82 -18.18
N TYR A 74 -13.83 9.37 -17.19
CA TYR A 74 -13.27 9.07 -15.86
C TYR A 74 -12.35 7.87 -15.87
N ALA A 75 -12.62 6.86 -16.71
CA ALA A 75 -11.77 5.69 -16.86
C ALA A 75 -10.35 6.07 -17.30
N ARG A 76 -10.20 6.98 -18.26
CA ARG A 76 -8.90 7.47 -18.73
C ARG A 76 -8.14 8.25 -17.65
N ILE A 77 -8.85 9.06 -16.87
CA ILE A 77 -8.26 9.81 -15.75
C ILE A 77 -7.76 8.82 -14.70
N ILE A 78 -8.56 7.84 -14.32
CA ILE A 78 -8.20 6.83 -13.34
C ILE A 78 -7.00 6.01 -13.83
N ASP A 79 -6.98 5.58 -15.08
CA ASP A 79 -5.84 4.84 -15.65
C ASP A 79 -4.54 5.65 -15.57
N SER A 80 -4.61 6.95 -15.86
CA SER A 80 -3.44 7.84 -15.77
C SER A 80 -2.95 8.01 -14.33
N ILE A 81 -3.86 8.17 -13.38
CA ILE A 81 -3.54 8.29 -11.95
C ILE A 81 -2.96 6.97 -11.44
N GLU A 82 -3.57 5.83 -11.80
CA GLU A 82 -3.10 4.50 -11.41
C GLU A 82 -1.69 4.21 -11.93
N ALA A 83 -1.40 4.55 -13.18
CA ALA A 83 -0.08 4.37 -13.76
C ALA A 83 1.00 5.15 -12.99
N GLU A 84 0.72 6.41 -12.64
CA GLU A 84 1.64 7.24 -11.87
C GLU A 84 1.75 6.78 -10.41
N ALA A 85 0.64 6.42 -9.77
CA ALA A 85 0.63 5.90 -8.41
C ALA A 85 1.46 4.61 -8.30
N ARG A 86 1.31 3.70 -9.27
CA ARG A 86 2.10 2.47 -9.35
C ARG A 86 3.59 2.75 -9.49
N ARG A 87 3.95 3.70 -10.33
CA ARG A 87 5.34 4.13 -10.51
C ARG A 87 5.96 4.66 -9.23
N ARG A 88 5.14 5.31 -8.37
CA ARG A 88 5.53 5.84 -7.05
C ARG A 88 5.31 4.87 -5.90
N ASN A 89 4.87 3.64 -6.17
CA ASN A 89 4.53 2.63 -5.17
C ASN A 89 3.46 3.13 -4.17
N VAL A 90 2.45 3.81 -4.69
CA VAL A 90 1.29 4.32 -3.95
C VAL A 90 0.05 3.55 -4.38
N PHE A 91 -0.81 3.20 -3.44
CA PHE A 91 -2.09 2.57 -3.71
C PHE A 91 -3.19 3.59 -3.95
N THR A 92 -4.16 3.23 -4.77
CA THR A 92 -5.35 4.05 -5.02
C THR A 92 -6.59 3.38 -4.43
N LEU A 93 -7.44 4.16 -3.78
CA LEU A 93 -8.79 3.77 -3.40
C LEU A 93 -9.78 4.63 -4.19
N ILE A 94 -10.69 3.98 -4.90
CA ILE A 94 -11.68 4.66 -5.73
C ILE A 94 -13.06 4.54 -5.08
N ASN A 95 -13.76 5.65 -4.95
CA ASN A 95 -15.15 5.67 -4.54
C ASN A 95 -15.97 6.55 -5.48
N CYS A 96 -17.26 6.23 -5.64
CA CYS A 96 -18.15 6.91 -6.56
C CYS A 96 -19.25 7.66 -5.81
N GLY A 97 -19.58 8.86 -6.26
CA GLY A 97 -20.63 9.72 -5.69
C GLY A 97 -21.95 9.71 -6.47
N ASN A 98 -22.03 9.01 -7.59
CA ASN A 98 -23.25 8.80 -8.39
C ASN A 98 -24.01 10.08 -8.74
N HIS A 99 -23.33 11.22 -8.85
CA HIS A 99 -23.92 12.54 -9.10
C HIS A 99 -24.90 13.04 -8.02
N ASP A 100 -24.90 12.41 -6.83
CA ASP A 100 -25.68 12.84 -5.67
C ASP A 100 -24.78 13.44 -4.60
N ILE A 101 -25.18 14.60 -4.05
CA ILE A 101 -24.35 15.32 -3.07
C ILE A 101 -24.17 14.53 -1.77
N ASN A 102 -25.18 13.80 -1.34
CA ASN A 102 -25.09 13.00 -0.12
C ASN A 102 -24.17 11.80 -0.34
N ASP A 103 -24.25 11.13 -1.50
CA ASP A 103 -23.37 10.04 -1.88
C ASP A 103 -21.92 10.52 -2.02
N VAL A 104 -21.70 11.71 -2.58
CA VAL A 104 -20.37 12.34 -2.67
C VAL A 104 -19.80 12.60 -1.28
N MET A 105 -20.58 13.15 -0.36
CA MET A 105 -20.13 13.41 1.00
C MET A 105 -19.84 12.12 1.77
N GLU A 106 -20.70 11.13 1.63
CA GLU A 106 -20.47 9.81 2.25
C GLU A 106 -19.21 9.14 1.70
N ALA A 107 -19.02 9.17 0.39
CA ALA A 107 -17.83 8.63 -0.27
C ALA A 107 -16.55 9.35 0.19
N ALA A 108 -16.58 10.68 0.32
CA ALA A 108 -15.47 11.45 0.84
C ALA A 108 -15.13 11.07 2.29
N LEU A 109 -16.11 10.91 3.15
CA LEU A 109 -15.93 10.47 4.54
C LEU A 109 -15.36 9.05 4.62
N ARG A 110 -15.81 8.15 3.76
CA ARG A 110 -15.27 6.79 3.67
C ARG A 110 -13.79 6.79 3.29
N LEU A 111 -13.40 7.60 2.31
CA LEU A 111 -11.99 7.75 1.92
C LEU A 111 -11.16 8.36 3.06
N ALA A 112 -11.67 9.41 3.71
CA ALA A 112 -11.00 10.03 4.86
C ALA A 112 -10.81 9.03 6.02
N SER A 113 -11.80 8.17 6.29
CA SER A 113 -11.70 7.15 7.34
C SER A 113 -10.64 6.07 7.05
N ARG A 114 -10.20 5.94 5.82
CA ARG A 114 -9.10 5.04 5.42
C ARG A 114 -7.72 5.67 5.56
N GLN A 115 -7.66 6.88 6.10
CA GLN A 115 -6.40 7.60 6.32
C GLN A 115 -5.56 7.74 5.04
N CYS A 116 -6.23 8.09 3.93
CA CYS A 116 -5.52 8.42 2.69
C CYS A 116 -4.57 9.60 2.91
N ASP A 117 -3.41 9.56 2.27
CA ASP A 117 -2.45 10.67 2.29
C ASP A 117 -2.98 11.84 1.46
#